data_f1cd70a2ddffa83dd4089f3f75a8761d
#
_entry.id   f1cd70a2ddffa83dd4089f3f75a8761d
#
_cell.length_a   1.000
_cell.length_b   1.000
_cell.length_c   1.000
_cell.angle_alpha   90.00
_cell.angle_beta   90.00
_cell.angle_gamma   90.00
#
_symmetry.space_group_name_H-M   'P 1'
#
loop_
_entity.id
_entity.type
_entity.pdbx_description
1 polymer ?
#
loop_
_entity_poly.entity_id
_entity_poly.type
_entity_poly.pdbx_seq_one_letter_code
_entity_poly.pdbx_strand_id
1 'polypeptide(L)'
;MTYDAPVVPTHRHPQTVEAATDALVQLREACPSFTVAVVLSDDGFEIARDPATSDANQRLASMASSLQALAEAIAKELALGATRYALIEAEDGHVLLLRVPEQPIVLAAVFGDEETSGKALLASRRVITDFAAQLAASTHPTE
;
A
#
# COMPACT_ATOMS: atom_id res chain seq x y z
N MET A 1 -4.68 29.85 25.48
CA MET A 1 -4.45 29.61 24.05
C MET A 1 -3.53 28.40 23.90
N THR A 2 -4.09 27.30 23.48
CA THR A 2 -3.31 26.07 23.29
C THR A 2 -2.60 26.12 21.94
N TYR A 3 -1.30 25.91 21.99
CA TYR A 3 -0.52 25.80 20.76
C TYR A 3 -0.73 24.42 20.15
N ASP A 4 -1.31 24.39 18.95
CA ASP A 4 -1.46 23.15 18.22
C ASP A 4 -0.20 22.92 17.38
N ALA A 5 0.59 21.90 17.73
CA ALA A 5 1.73 21.52 16.93
C ALA A 5 1.25 21.11 15.53
N PRO A 6 2.00 21.46 14.46
CA PRO A 6 1.62 21.04 13.11
C PRO A 6 1.59 19.52 13.02
N VAL A 7 0.50 18.98 12.43
CA VAL A 7 0.34 17.55 12.20
C VAL A 7 1.26 17.13 11.05
N VAL A 8 2.12 16.15 11.30
CA VAL A 8 2.97 15.59 10.24
C VAL A 8 2.09 14.73 9.33
N PRO A 9 2.09 15.00 8.02
CA PRO A 9 1.34 14.17 7.08
C PRO A 9 1.79 12.70 7.15
N THR A 10 0.86 11.78 6.93
CA THR A 10 1.10 10.33 6.99
C THR A 10 2.33 9.92 6.18
N HIS A 11 2.46 10.45 4.96
CA HIS A 11 3.56 10.08 4.06
C HIS A 11 4.93 10.58 4.50
N ARG A 12 5.00 11.47 5.49
CA ARG A 12 6.25 12.02 6.03
C ARG A 12 6.54 11.58 7.46
N HIS A 13 5.62 10.87 8.07
CA HIS A 13 5.82 10.41 9.45
C HIS A 13 6.94 9.36 9.49
N PRO A 14 8.03 9.58 10.26
CA PRO A 14 9.20 8.69 10.22
C PRO A 14 8.89 7.22 10.51
N GLN A 15 8.03 6.95 11.48
CA GLN A 15 7.64 5.59 11.84
C GLN A 15 6.84 4.92 10.72
N THR A 16 6.02 5.69 10.03
CA THR A 16 5.25 5.20 8.89
C THR A 16 6.17 4.88 7.72
N VAL A 17 7.11 5.75 7.43
CA VAL A 17 8.09 5.53 6.35
C VAL A 17 8.93 4.29 6.64
N GLU A 18 9.39 4.12 7.87
CA GLU A 18 10.17 2.94 8.28
C GLU A 18 9.35 1.65 8.13
N ALA A 19 8.11 1.65 8.64
CA ALA A 19 7.23 0.50 8.54
C ALA A 19 6.91 0.16 7.08
N ALA A 20 6.71 1.17 6.24
CA ALA A 20 6.45 0.99 4.81
C ALA A 20 7.67 0.38 4.11
N THR A 21 8.86 0.86 4.43
CA THR A 21 10.11 0.32 3.89
C THR A 21 10.28 -1.15 4.28
N ASP A 22 10.02 -1.48 5.55
CA ASP A 22 10.09 -2.86 6.04
C ASP A 22 9.07 -3.75 5.31
N ALA A 23 7.86 -3.24 5.05
CA ALA A 23 6.84 -3.96 4.32
C ALA A 23 7.30 -4.31 2.90
N LEU A 24 7.95 -3.36 2.22
CA LEU A 24 8.48 -3.60 0.88
C LEU A 24 9.63 -4.62 0.87
N VAL A 25 10.47 -4.61 1.90
CA VAL A 25 11.52 -5.63 2.05
C VAL A 25 10.88 -7.01 2.21
N GLN A 26 9.85 -7.15 3.04
CA GLN A 26 9.14 -8.41 3.22
C GLN A 26 8.49 -8.88 1.91
N LEU A 27 7.89 -7.97 1.15
CA LEU A 27 7.28 -8.31 -0.12
C LEU A 27 8.33 -8.81 -1.11
N ARG A 28 9.49 -8.18 -1.16
CA ARG A 28 10.59 -8.59 -2.04
C ARG A 28 11.11 -9.98 -1.67
N GLU A 29 11.16 -10.31 -0.40
CA GLU A 29 11.55 -11.63 0.06
C GLU A 29 10.53 -12.70 -0.32
N ALA A 30 9.24 -12.36 -0.22
CA ALA A 30 8.16 -13.29 -0.53
C ALA A 30 7.93 -13.48 -2.03
N CYS A 31 8.10 -12.40 -2.80
CA CYS A 31 7.87 -12.38 -4.26
C CYS A 31 9.02 -11.62 -4.93
N PRO A 32 10.20 -12.25 -5.08
CA PRO A 32 11.39 -11.54 -5.60
C PRO A 32 11.21 -10.95 -7.00
N SER A 33 10.24 -11.47 -7.77
CA SER A 33 10.02 -11.08 -9.16
C SER A 33 9.08 -9.90 -9.34
N PHE A 34 8.57 -9.28 -8.27
CA PHE A 34 7.71 -8.12 -8.49
C PHE A 34 8.48 -6.98 -9.19
N THR A 35 7.79 -6.29 -10.09
CA THR A 35 8.40 -5.24 -10.93
C THR A 35 8.58 -3.94 -10.16
N VAL A 36 7.53 -3.50 -9.49
CA VAL A 36 7.53 -2.28 -8.67
C VAL A 36 6.44 -2.41 -7.62
N ALA A 37 6.71 -1.86 -6.45
CA ALA A 37 5.70 -1.72 -5.41
C ALA A 37 5.82 -0.35 -4.77
N VAL A 38 4.69 0.25 -4.46
CA VAL A 38 4.60 1.59 -3.86
C VAL A 38 3.65 1.51 -2.68
N VAL A 39 4.07 2.08 -1.57
CA VAL A 39 3.20 2.34 -0.43
C VAL A 39 2.83 3.81 -0.48
N LEU A 40 1.55 4.11 -0.46
CA LEU A 40 1.05 5.47 -0.64
C LEU A 40 -0.04 5.79 0.40
N SER A 41 -0.20 7.07 0.67
CA SER A 41 -1.31 7.55 1.50
C SER A 41 -2.58 7.64 0.66
N ASP A 42 -3.75 7.72 1.32
CA ASP A 42 -5.06 7.82 0.64
C ASP A 42 -5.14 8.99 -0.34
N ASP A 43 -4.44 10.07 -0.06
CA ASP A 43 -4.41 11.25 -0.93
C ASP A 43 -3.35 11.18 -2.03
N GLY A 44 -2.74 10.02 -2.23
CA GLY A 44 -1.88 9.76 -3.39
C GLY A 44 -0.41 10.10 -3.21
N PHE A 45 0.02 10.42 -2.00
CA PHE A 45 1.44 10.70 -1.74
C PHE A 45 2.22 9.43 -1.47
N GLU A 46 3.34 9.29 -2.14
CA GLU A 46 4.21 8.14 -1.96
C GLU A 46 4.89 8.17 -0.59
N ILE A 47 4.85 7.03 0.11
CA ILE A 47 5.52 6.85 1.40
C ILE A 47 6.85 6.12 1.20
N ALA A 48 6.83 5.05 0.41
CA ALA A 48 8.01 4.25 0.10
C ALA A 48 7.82 3.56 -1.25
N ARG A 49 8.92 3.18 -1.87
CA ARG A 49 8.92 2.56 -3.21
C ARG A 49 10.06 1.55 -3.32
N ASP A 50 9.82 0.47 -4.04
CA ASP A 50 10.84 -0.50 -4.43
C ASP A 50 10.60 -0.90 -5.90
N PRO A 51 11.56 -0.72 -6.80
CA PRO A 51 12.88 -0.11 -6.61
C PRO A 51 12.80 1.40 -6.43
N ALA A 52 13.69 1.93 -5.61
CA ALA A 52 13.68 3.35 -5.21
C ALA A 52 13.97 4.31 -6.36
N THR A 53 14.67 3.85 -7.39
CA THR A 53 15.17 4.68 -8.49
C THR A 53 14.38 4.55 -9.79
N SER A 54 13.18 3.92 -9.75
CA SER A 54 12.39 3.73 -10.95
C SER A 54 11.64 5.00 -11.34
N ASP A 55 12.04 5.64 -12.44
CA ASP A 55 11.34 6.79 -13.00
C ASP A 55 10.11 6.39 -13.82
N ALA A 56 10.06 5.14 -14.27
CA ALA A 56 9.05 4.66 -15.21
C ALA A 56 7.63 4.68 -14.63
N ASN A 57 7.47 4.77 -13.32
CA ASN A 57 6.20 4.59 -12.65
C ASN A 57 5.86 5.73 -11.69
N GLN A 58 6.28 6.97 -12.02
CA GLN A 58 5.99 8.15 -11.19
C GLN A 58 4.49 8.39 -11.01
N ARG A 59 3.68 7.96 -11.98
CA ARG A 59 2.22 8.13 -11.93
C ARG A 59 1.52 7.01 -11.18
N LEU A 60 2.23 5.95 -10.83
CA LEU A 60 1.60 4.78 -10.21
C LEU A 60 0.87 5.15 -8.93
N ALA A 61 1.49 5.96 -8.07
CA ALA A 61 0.88 6.35 -6.80
C ALA A 61 -0.44 7.10 -7.01
N SER A 62 -0.46 8.08 -7.91
CA SER A 62 -1.68 8.86 -8.14
C SER A 62 -2.77 8.03 -8.84
N MET A 63 -2.39 7.18 -9.80
CA MET A 63 -3.33 6.29 -10.46
C MET A 63 -3.89 5.25 -9.48
N ALA A 64 -3.05 4.69 -8.63
CA ALA A 64 -3.48 3.73 -7.62
C ALA A 64 -4.44 4.36 -6.61
N SER A 65 -4.14 5.58 -6.17
CA SER A 65 -5.02 6.32 -5.27
C SER A 65 -6.40 6.56 -5.92
N SER A 66 -6.41 6.94 -7.19
CA SER A 66 -7.66 7.17 -7.93
C SER A 66 -8.46 5.88 -8.10
N LEU A 67 -7.78 4.78 -8.43
CA LEU A 67 -8.44 3.48 -8.60
C LEU A 67 -8.99 2.97 -7.26
N GLN A 68 -8.24 3.14 -6.18
CA GLN A 68 -8.68 2.77 -4.84
C GLN A 68 -9.95 3.55 -4.45
N ALA A 69 -9.95 4.85 -4.69
CA ALA A 69 -11.11 5.69 -4.40
C ALA A 69 -12.33 5.26 -5.22
N LEU A 70 -12.12 4.94 -6.49
CA LEU A 70 -13.19 4.47 -7.37
C LEU A 70 -13.73 3.10 -6.92
N ALA A 71 -12.85 2.19 -6.56
CA ALA A 71 -13.24 0.87 -6.05
C ALA A 71 -14.08 1.00 -4.77
N GLU A 72 -13.68 1.87 -3.87
CA GLU A 72 -14.43 2.13 -2.64
C GLU A 72 -15.80 2.77 -2.92
N ALA A 73 -15.85 3.68 -3.88
CA ALA A 73 -17.11 4.31 -4.29
C ALA A 73 -18.09 3.29 -4.88
N ILE A 74 -17.59 2.37 -5.70
CA ILE A 74 -18.41 1.29 -6.28
C ILE A 74 -18.95 0.37 -5.17
N ALA A 75 -18.10 -0.03 -4.25
CA ALA A 75 -18.49 -0.91 -3.15
C ALA A 75 -19.54 -0.24 -2.26
N LYS A 76 -19.41 1.06 -2.01
CA LYS A 76 -20.37 1.84 -1.23
C LYS A 76 -21.70 1.96 -1.97
N GLU A 77 -21.69 2.27 -3.25
CA GLU A 77 -22.89 2.39 -4.08
C GLU A 77 -23.70 1.10 -4.09
N LEU A 78 -23.01 -0.03 -4.12
CA LEU A 78 -23.64 -1.34 -4.16
C LEU A 78 -23.85 -1.96 -2.77
N ALA A 79 -23.58 -1.23 -1.71
CA ALA A 79 -23.73 -1.67 -0.31
C ALA A 79 -22.95 -2.96 -0.01
N LEU A 80 -21.74 -3.08 -0.55
CA LEU A 80 -20.91 -4.27 -0.38
C LEU A 80 -19.97 -4.21 0.83
N GLY A 81 -19.92 -3.08 1.52
CA GLY A 81 -19.01 -2.87 2.65
C GLY A 81 -17.64 -2.38 2.19
N ALA A 82 -16.63 -2.52 3.04
CA ALA A 82 -15.28 -2.05 2.74
C ALA A 82 -14.61 -2.92 1.67
N THR A 83 -13.83 -2.30 0.81
CA THR A 83 -13.04 -3.03 -0.20
C THR A 83 -11.86 -3.73 0.48
N ARG A 84 -11.55 -4.94 0.03
CA ARG A 84 -10.39 -5.69 0.53
C ARG A 84 -9.17 -5.51 -0.35
N TYR A 85 -9.37 -5.60 -1.65
CA TYR A 85 -8.34 -5.38 -2.64
C TYR A 85 -8.97 -5.12 -4.00
N ALA A 86 -8.17 -4.55 -4.90
CA ALA A 86 -8.50 -4.45 -6.31
C ALA A 86 -7.40 -5.16 -7.10
N LEU A 87 -7.79 -5.92 -8.11
CA LEU A 87 -6.87 -6.68 -8.95
C LEU A 87 -7.10 -6.28 -10.41
N ILE A 88 -6.02 -5.90 -11.07
CA ILE A 88 -6.02 -5.73 -12.52
C ILE A 88 -5.18 -6.85 -13.10
N GLU A 89 -5.80 -7.76 -13.85
CA GLU A 89 -5.06 -8.76 -14.60
C GLU A 89 -4.94 -8.32 -16.04
N ALA A 90 -3.72 -8.29 -16.53
CA ALA A 90 -3.40 -7.92 -17.89
C ALA A 90 -2.60 -9.05 -18.54
N GLU A 91 -2.37 -8.95 -19.83
CA GLU A 91 -1.72 -10.00 -20.61
C GLU A 91 -0.33 -10.34 -20.09
N ASP A 92 0.46 -9.32 -19.70
CA ASP A 92 1.86 -9.50 -19.31
C ASP A 92 2.10 -9.35 -17.80
N GLY A 93 1.04 -9.32 -17.00
CA GLY A 93 1.19 -9.19 -15.56
C GLY A 93 -0.08 -8.73 -14.87
N HIS A 94 0.06 -8.35 -13.61
CA HIS A 94 -1.09 -7.90 -12.84
C HIS A 94 -0.69 -6.86 -11.80
N VAL A 95 -1.68 -6.08 -11.37
CA VAL A 95 -1.52 -5.06 -10.35
C VAL A 95 -2.48 -5.36 -9.20
N LEU A 96 -1.95 -5.33 -7.99
CA LEU A 96 -2.74 -5.47 -6.77
C LEU A 96 -2.72 -4.17 -5.98
N LEU A 97 -3.90 -3.76 -5.53
CA LEU A 97 -4.06 -2.64 -4.61
C LEU A 97 -4.73 -3.16 -3.35
N LEU A 98 -4.05 -3.01 -2.23
CA LEU A 98 -4.58 -3.44 -0.95
C LEU A 98 -4.50 -2.29 0.06
N ARG A 99 -5.63 -2.04 0.74
CA ARG A 99 -5.63 -1.10 1.85
C ARG A 99 -5.02 -1.75 3.08
N VAL A 100 -4.14 -1.03 3.75
CA VAL A 100 -3.61 -1.47 5.04
C VAL A 100 -4.75 -1.36 6.07
N PRO A 101 -5.09 -2.44 6.80
CA PRO A 101 -6.22 -2.41 7.72
C PRO A 101 -6.16 -1.27 8.72
N GLU A 102 -7.26 -0.53 8.80
CA GLU A 102 -7.47 0.60 9.73
C GLU A 102 -6.50 1.77 9.55
N GLN A 103 -5.83 1.85 8.40
CA GLN A 103 -4.86 2.90 8.12
C GLN A 103 -5.21 3.60 6.80
N PRO A 104 -4.93 4.91 6.67
CA PRO A 104 -5.14 5.62 5.41
C PRO A 104 -3.97 5.38 4.44
N ILE A 105 -3.62 4.13 4.23
CA ILE A 105 -2.43 3.70 3.50
C ILE A 105 -2.82 2.55 2.56
N VAL A 106 -2.27 2.59 1.36
CA VAL A 106 -2.51 1.57 0.32
C VAL A 106 -1.17 1.04 -0.17
N LEU A 107 -1.11 -0.26 -0.38
CA LEU A 107 -0.02 -0.92 -1.09
C LEU A 107 -0.45 -1.14 -2.53
N ALA A 108 0.34 -0.66 -3.49
CA ALA A 108 0.16 -0.93 -4.91
C ALA A 108 1.37 -1.73 -5.39
N ALA A 109 1.15 -2.94 -5.88
CA ALA A 109 2.24 -3.81 -6.31
C ALA A 109 1.99 -4.34 -7.72
N VAL A 110 3.02 -4.26 -8.55
CA VAL A 110 2.98 -4.71 -9.95
C VAL A 110 3.83 -5.96 -10.10
N PHE A 111 3.23 -7.00 -10.67
CA PHE A 111 3.87 -8.30 -10.86
C PHE A 111 3.86 -8.64 -12.35
N GLY A 112 4.93 -9.29 -12.81
CA GLY A 112 4.94 -9.91 -14.13
C GLY A 112 4.13 -11.20 -14.13
N ASP A 113 4.08 -11.87 -15.27
CA ASP A 113 3.36 -13.13 -15.44
C ASP A 113 4.03 -14.33 -14.75
N GLU A 114 5.23 -14.14 -14.21
CA GLU A 114 5.98 -15.16 -13.48
C GLU A 114 5.32 -15.53 -12.14
N GLU A 115 4.62 -14.56 -11.51
CA GLU A 115 3.90 -14.81 -10.27
C GLU A 115 2.42 -14.98 -10.58
N THR A 116 1.79 -15.99 -10.00
CA THR A 116 0.34 -16.11 -10.08
C THR A 116 -0.32 -15.03 -9.23
N SER A 117 -1.50 -14.57 -9.65
CA SER A 117 -2.24 -13.57 -8.89
C SER A 117 -2.61 -14.08 -7.49
N GLY A 118 -2.87 -15.37 -7.34
CA GLY A 118 -3.17 -15.99 -6.05
C GLY A 118 -1.99 -15.92 -5.08
N LYS A 119 -0.79 -16.25 -5.55
CA LYS A 119 0.43 -16.19 -4.74
C LYS A 119 0.76 -14.74 -4.37
N ALA A 120 0.67 -13.84 -5.34
CA ALA A 120 0.90 -12.41 -5.12
C ALA A 120 -0.07 -11.84 -4.09
N LEU A 121 -1.35 -12.20 -4.17
CA LEU A 121 -2.37 -11.75 -3.23
C LEU A 121 -2.09 -12.27 -1.82
N LEU A 122 -1.76 -13.56 -1.69
CA LEU A 122 -1.48 -14.15 -0.39
C LEU A 122 -0.28 -13.49 0.29
N ALA A 123 0.81 -13.30 -0.45
CA ALA A 123 2.01 -12.64 0.06
C ALA A 123 1.73 -11.18 0.45
N SER A 124 1.00 -10.45 -0.40
CA SER A 124 0.67 -9.05 -0.16
C SER A 124 -0.24 -8.88 1.06
N ARG A 125 -1.20 -9.78 1.26
CA ARG A 125 -2.07 -9.76 2.44
C ARG A 125 -1.28 -9.95 3.73
N ARG A 126 -0.34 -10.87 3.74
CA ARG A 126 0.54 -11.09 4.90
C ARG A 126 1.36 -9.84 5.21
N VAL A 127 1.92 -9.24 4.18
CA VAL A 127 2.73 -8.03 4.31
C VAL A 127 1.92 -6.88 4.90
N ILE A 128 0.71 -6.61 4.40
CA ILE A 128 -0.11 -5.51 4.93
C ILE A 128 -0.62 -5.79 6.34
N THR A 129 -0.84 -7.03 6.71
CA THR A 129 -1.23 -7.40 8.07
C THR A 129 -0.10 -7.10 9.05
N ASP A 130 1.13 -7.49 8.70
CA ASP A 130 2.31 -7.21 9.52
C ASP A 130 2.60 -5.71 9.59
N PHE A 131 2.42 -5.00 8.48
CA PHE A 131 2.55 -3.55 8.39
C PHE A 131 1.56 -2.86 9.35
N ALA A 132 0.30 -3.26 9.30
CA ALA A 132 -0.74 -2.70 10.20
C ALA A 132 -0.38 -2.94 11.65
N ALA A 133 0.11 -4.13 11.99
CA ALA A 133 0.53 -4.48 13.35
C ALA A 133 1.71 -3.61 13.80
N GLN A 134 2.68 -3.38 12.94
CA GLN A 134 3.83 -2.53 13.24
C GLN A 134 3.41 -1.08 13.51
N LEU A 135 2.49 -0.56 12.69
CA LEU A 135 1.96 0.80 12.88
C LEU A 135 1.17 0.94 14.18
N ALA A 136 0.37 -0.06 14.52
CA ALA A 136 -0.40 -0.08 15.77
C ALA A 136 0.52 -0.08 17.00
N ALA A 137 1.61 -0.84 16.95
CA ALA A 137 2.61 -0.88 18.01
C ALA A 137 3.31 0.47 18.18
N SER A 138 3.54 1.19 17.09
CA SER A 138 4.19 2.50 17.11
C SER A 138 3.30 3.60 17.69
N THR A 139 1.97 3.47 17.53
CA THR A 139 1.01 4.49 18.02
C THR A 139 0.61 4.27 19.48
N HIS A 140 0.98 3.13 20.08
CA HIS A 140 0.73 2.81 21.47
C HIS A 140 2.06 2.63 22.20
N PRO A 141 2.73 3.74 22.56
CA PRO A 141 3.99 3.60 23.28
C PRO A 141 3.75 2.88 24.59
N THR A 142 4.51 1.85 24.84
CA THR A 142 4.53 1.15 26.11
C THR A 142 5.11 2.09 27.16
N GLU A 143 4.37 2.30 28.21
CA GLU A 143 4.85 3.04 29.35
C GLU A 143 6.00 2.32 30.04
#